data_abd4fd9febfd13d550b7f2b3545e4310
#
_entry.id   abd4fd9febfd13d550b7f2b3545e4310
#
_cell.length_a   1.000
_cell.length_b   1.000
_cell.length_c   1.000
_cell.angle_alpha   90.00
_cell.angle_beta   90.00
_cell.angle_gamma   90.00
#
_symmetry.space_group_name_H-M   'P 1'
#
loop_
_entity.id
_entity.type
_entity.pdbx_description
1 polymer ?
#
loop_
_entity_poly.entity_id
_entity_poly.type
_entity_poly.pdbx_seq_one_letter_code
_entity_poly.pdbx_strand_id
1 'polypeptide(L)'
;MAEEIEWWDFDAAEDLIDAVVGDVSFIIESALDARGQALVAFPGGSTPKPILEKLAQANIRWKSVTIIPTDDRLVPVDNALSNVAMIAKIFIPKGARVLPITSDAADYKLAGGAANARLADLHWPPDLVWLGMGTDGHTASIFPGPDMETALEGGKDVRAVGVAPDPLPPEAPVNRVTLTASAIGTARTAILVINGAEKREILEAAIEQGSKSAYPVGRVLDKIAVPVDIYCLDD
;
A
#
# COMPACT_ATOMS: atom_id res chain seq x y z
N MET A 1 12.08 -8.57 11.10
CA MET A 1 11.14 -9.59 10.56
C MET A 1 9.79 -9.37 11.18
N ALA A 2 8.72 -9.41 10.40
CA ALA A 2 7.39 -9.49 10.97
C ALA A 2 7.41 -10.59 12.05
N GLU A 3 6.86 -10.31 13.23
CA GLU A 3 6.89 -11.27 14.34
C GLU A 3 6.12 -12.56 13.99
N GLU A 4 5.15 -12.44 13.07
CA GLU A 4 4.32 -13.55 12.61
C GLU A 4 3.80 -13.24 11.19
N ILE A 5 3.80 -14.23 10.30
CA ILE A 5 3.21 -14.14 8.96
C ILE A 5 2.18 -15.25 8.86
N GLU A 6 0.92 -14.85 8.64
CA GLU A 6 -0.19 -15.78 8.46
C GLU A 6 -0.63 -15.80 7.00
N TRP A 7 -0.85 -17.02 6.46
CA TRP A 7 -1.32 -17.23 5.11
C TRP A 7 -2.79 -17.64 5.11
N TRP A 8 -3.57 -16.97 4.29
CA TRP A 8 -4.98 -17.23 4.05
C TRP A 8 -5.16 -17.56 2.58
N ASP A 9 -5.37 -18.85 2.28
CA ASP A 9 -5.46 -19.37 0.91
C ASP A 9 -6.91 -19.49 0.47
N PHE A 10 -7.21 -19.10 -0.77
CA PHE A 10 -8.54 -19.08 -1.34
C PHE A 10 -8.54 -19.67 -2.75
N ASP A 11 -9.51 -20.56 -3.01
CA ASP A 11 -9.78 -21.13 -4.34
C ASP A 11 -10.71 -20.25 -5.19
N ALA A 12 -11.44 -19.32 -4.56
CA ALA A 12 -12.39 -18.45 -5.23
C ALA A 12 -12.15 -16.97 -4.91
N ALA A 13 -12.15 -16.14 -5.96
CA ALA A 13 -11.94 -14.70 -5.82
C ALA A 13 -12.99 -14.02 -4.92
N GLU A 14 -14.24 -14.52 -4.92
CA GLU A 14 -15.31 -13.96 -4.09
C GLU A 14 -15.04 -14.19 -2.61
N ASP A 15 -14.56 -15.36 -2.23
CA ASP A 15 -14.22 -15.71 -0.84
C ASP A 15 -13.04 -14.88 -0.34
N LEU A 16 -11.99 -14.69 -1.17
CA LEU A 16 -10.89 -13.78 -0.86
C LEU A 16 -11.39 -12.35 -0.67
N ILE A 17 -12.23 -11.86 -1.59
CA ILE A 17 -12.79 -10.50 -1.49
C ILE A 17 -13.56 -10.35 -0.18
N ASP A 18 -14.39 -11.32 0.18
CA ASP A 18 -15.19 -11.26 1.40
C ASP A 18 -14.35 -11.29 2.68
N ALA A 19 -13.31 -12.13 2.71
CA ALA A 19 -12.39 -12.20 3.83
C ALA A 19 -11.65 -10.86 4.01
N VAL A 20 -11.02 -10.34 2.95
CA VAL A 20 -10.29 -9.06 3.03
C VAL A 20 -11.23 -7.90 3.40
N VAL A 21 -12.45 -7.84 2.85
CA VAL A 21 -13.43 -6.80 3.21
C VAL A 21 -13.83 -6.91 4.67
N GLY A 22 -14.05 -8.12 5.19
CA GLY A 22 -14.38 -8.37 6.59
C GLY A 22 -13.29 -7.85 7.53
N ASP A 23 -12.04 -8.25 7.29
CA ASP A 23 -10.91 -7.91 8.15
C ASP A 23 -10.56 -6.42 8.06
N VAL A 24 -10.52 -5.84 6.86
CA VAL A 24 -10.29 -4.40 6.69
C VAL A 24 -11.39 -3.57 7.35
N SER A 25 -12.66 -4.00 7.26
CA SER A 25 -13.77 -3.33 7.94
C SER A 25 -13.59 -3.37 9.45
N PHE A 26 -13.26 -4.55 10.01
CA PHE A 26 -13.00 -4.73 11.45
C PHE A 26 -11.85 -3.84 11.94
N ILE A 27 -10.75 -3.77 11.20
CA ILE A 27 -9.59 -2.93 11.54
C ILE A 27 -9.99 -1.44 11.58
N ILE A 28 -10.73 -0.98 10.54
CA ILE A 28 -11.18 0.42 10.48
C ILE A 28 -12.15 0.71 11.63
N GLU A 29 -13.14 -0.12 11.88
CA GLU A 29 -14.11 0.07 12.96
C GLU A 29 -13.43 0.08 14.33
N SER A 30 -12.50 -0.85 14.57
CA SER A 30 -11.69 -0.88 15.80
C SER A 30 -10.88 0.40 16.00
N ALA A 31 -10.31 0.96 14.93
CA ALA A 31 -9.61 2.23 14.97
C ALA A 31 -10.57 3.39 15.29
N LEU A 32 -11.75 3.41 14.67
CA LEU A 32 -12.77 4.43 14.90
C LEU A 32 -13.31 4.39 16.33
N ASP A 33 -13.48 3.20 16.90
CA ASP A 33 -13.96 3.04 18.28
C ASP A 33 -12.88 3.42 19.30
N ALA A 34 -11.63 3.07 19.04
CA ALA A 34 -10.53 3.39 19.95
C ALA A 34 -10.10 4.87 19.91
N ARG A 35 -10.15 5.53 18.75
CA ARG A 35 -9.53 6.85 18.51
C ARG A 35 -10.45 7.88 17.86
N GLY A 36 -11.67 7.51 17.47
CA GLY A 36 -12.63 8.39 16.79
C GLY A 36 -12.29 8.67 15.32
N GLN A 37 -11.17 8.18 14.83
CA GLN A 37 -10.67 8.35 13.46
C GLN A 37 -9.80 7.16 13.05
N ALA A 38 -9.68 6.95 11.73
CA ALA A 38 -8.80 5.94 11.17
C ALA A 38 -7.96 6.55 10.04
N LEU A 39 -6.70 6.11 9.93
CA LEU A 39 -5.78 6.39 8.82
C LEU A 39 -5.42 5.06 8.16
N VAL A 40 -5.75 4.90 6.88
CA VAL A 40 -5.45 3.69 6.12
C VAL A 40 -4.69 4.01 4.84
N ALA A 41 -3.76 3.14 4.47
CA ALA A 41 -3.02 3.22 3.21
C ALA A 41 -3.42 2.06 2.29
N PHE A 42 -3.97 2.37 1.12
CA PHE A 42 -4.47 1.41 0.16
C PHE A 42 -3.63 1.38 -1.13
N PRO A 43 -3.42 0.21 -1.73
CA PRO A 43 -2.75 0.10 -3.01
C PRO A 43 -3.68 0.49 -4.17
N GLY A 44 -3.07 0.81 -5.30
CA GLY A 44 -3.75 0.87 -6.58
C GLY A 44 -3.69 -0.45 -7.34
N GLY A 45 -4.25 -0.45 -8.54
CA GLY A 45 -4.18 -1.59 -9.46
C GLY A 45 -5.49 -2.37 -9.62
N SER A 46 -5.43 -3.42 -10.44
CA SER A 46 -6.62 -4.21 -10.80
C SER A 46 -7.09 -5.17 -9.70
N THR A 47 -6.15 -5.77 -8.96
CA THR A 47 -6.47 -6.72 -7.87
C THR A 47 -7.21 -6.05 -6.70
N PRO A 48 -6.76 -4.92 -6.13
CA PRO A 48 -7.47 -4.32 -4.99
C PRO A 48 -8.77 -3.62 -5.39
N LYS A 49 -8.93 -3.19 -6.64
CA LYS A 49 -10.09 -2.40 -7.05
C LYS A 49 -11.45 -3.05 -6.71
N PRO A 50 -11.76 -4.32 -7.09
CA PRO A 50 -13.06 -4.93 -6.75
C PRO A 50 -13.25 -5.07 -5.24
N ILE A 51 -12.19 -5.32 -4.49
CA ILE A 51 -12.23 -5.41 -3.02
C ILE A 51 -12.55 -4.03 -2.41
N LEU A 52 -11.90 -2.96 -2.88
CA LEU A 52 -12.17 -1.59 -2.44
C LEU A 52 -13.59 -1.14 -2.79
N GLU A 53 -14.10 -1.50 -3.97
CA GLU A 53 -15.48 -1.21 -4.37
C GLU A 53 -16.50 -1.91 -3.46
N LYS A 54 -16.23 -3.16 -3.04
CA LYS A 54 -17.08 -3.89 -2.08
C LYS A 54 -16.92 -3.32 -0.66
N LEU A 55 -15.71 -3.03 -0.21
CA LEU A 55 -15.42 -2.41 1.09
C LEU A 55 -16.17 -1.07 1.26
N ALA A 56 -16.25 -0.27 0.20
CA ALA A 56 -16.96 1.01 0.24
C ALA A 56 -18.49 0.85 0.45
N GLN A 57 -19.06 -0.35 0.36
CA GLN A 57 -20.47 -0.63 0.68
C GLN A 57 -20.65 -0.99 2.16
N ALA A 58 -19.57 -1.25 2.91
CA ALA A 58 -19.64 -1.53 4.33
C ALA A 58 -20.19 -0.34 5.12
N ASN A 59 -20.91 -0.65 6.21
CA ASN A 59 -21.52 0.36 7.08
C ASN A 59 -20.49 0.98 8.04
N ILE A 60 -19.49 1.65 7.50
CA ILE A 60 -18.41 2.30 8.23
C ILE A 60 -18.68 3.80 8.31
N ARG A 61 -18.24 4.45 9.40
CA ARG A 61 -18.28 5.92 9.57
C ARG A 61 -17.20 6.60 8.70
N TRP A 62 -17.35 6.50 7.36
CA TRP A 62 -16.37 6.96 6.39
C TRP A 62 -15.90 8.40 6.58
N LYS A 63 -16.75 9.29 7.13
CA LYS A 63 -16.40 10.70 7.41
C LYS A 63 -15.24 10.85 8.41
N SER A 64 -14.97 9.82 9.19
CA SER A 64 -13.87 9.77 10.16
C SER A 64 -12.67 8.96 9.66
N VAL A 65 -12.67 8.53 8.38
CA VAL A 65 -11.59 7.77 7.75
C VAL A 65 -10.81 8.65 6.79
N THR A 66 -9.49 8.68 6.99
CA THR A 66 -8.54 9.26 6.02
C THR A 66 -7.85 8.13 5.28
N ILE A 67 -7.85 8.21 3.96
CA ILE A 67 -7.25 7.22 3.05
C ILE A 67 -6.11 7.90 2.28
N ILE A 68 -4.95 7.27 2.28
CA ILE A 68 -3.82 7.62 1.42
C ILE A 68 -3.49 6.46 0.48
N PRO A 69 -2.95 6.67 -0.71
CA PRO A 69 -2.38 5.59 -1.49
C PRO A 69 -1.04 5.15 -0.88
N THR A 70 -0.68 3.87 -0.99
CA THR A 70 0.66 3.37 -0.63
C THR A 70 1.74 3.91 -1.56
N ASP A 71 1.36 4.15 -2.80
CA ASP A 71 2.17 4.77 -3.85
C ASP A 71 1.26 5.40 -4.90
N ASP A 72 1.77 6.34 -5.67
CA ASP A 72 1.03 6.85 -6.82
C ASP A 72 1.97 7.20 -7.98
N ARG A 73 1.43 7.17 -9.17
CA ARG A 73 2.10 7.56 -10.40
C ARG A 73 2.16 9.07 -10.47
N LEU A 74 3.31 9.61 -10.83
CA LEU A 74 3.50 11.05 -10.96
C LEU A 74 2.84 11.54 -12.28
N VAL A 75 1.53 11.63 -12.23
CA VAL A 75 0.62 12.07 -13.29
C VAL A 75 -0.43 13.02 -12.71
N PRO A 76 -1.14 13.79 -13.53
CA PRO A 76 -2.29 14.56 -13.07
C PRO A 76 -3.30 13.68 -12.32
N VAL A 77 -3.92 14.23 -11.27
CA VAL A 77 -4.82 13.46 -10.38
C VAL A 77 -6.08 12.93 -11.07
N ASP A 78 -6.43 13.43 -12.24
CA ASP A 78 -7.55 12.96 -13.08
C ASP A 78 -7.12 11.91 -14.13
N ASN A 79 -5.82 11.60 -14.19
CA ASN A 79 -5.29 10.61 -15.13
C ASN A 79 -5.72 9.19 -14.71
N ALA A 80 -6.03 8.34 -15.69
CA ALA A 80 -6.43 6.96 -15.46
C ALA A 80 -5.35 6.10 -14.76
N LEU A 81 -4.08 6.50 -14.81
CA LEU A 81 -2.99 5.84 -14.12
C LEU A 81 -2.87 6.23 -12.63
N SER A 82 -3.60 7.25 -12.17
CA SER A 82 -3.51 7.71 -10.78
C SER A 82 -4.23 6.75 -9.83
N ASN A 83 -3.50 6.24 -8.86
CA ASN A 83 -4.06 5.39 -7.79
C ASN A 83 -5.02 6.20 -6.92
N VAL A 84 -4.64 7.43 -6.57
CA VAL A 84 -5.49 8.29 -5.75
C VAL A 84 -6.79 8.66 -6.46
N ALA A 85 -6.79 8.81 -7.81
CA ALA A 85 -8.01 9.06 -8.57
C ALA A 85 -9.00 7.88 -8.44
N MET A 86 -8.51 6.64 -8.55
CA MET A 86 -9.32 5.44 -8.37
C MET A 86 -9.91 5.38 -6.96
N ILE A 87 -9.07 5.55 -5.94
CA ILE A 87 -9.49 5.53 -4.52
C ILE A 87 -10.50 6.66 -4.24
N ALA A 88 -10.24 7.87 -4.73
CA ALA A 88 -11.12 9.02 -4.55
C ALA A 88 -12.52 8.79 -5.17
N LYS A 89 -12.56 8.22 -6.37
CA LYS A 89 -13.82 7.88 -7.05
C LYS A 89 -14.69 6.91 -6.23
N ILE A 90 -14.05 5.98 -5.52
CA ILE A 90 -14.72 4.96 -4.70
C ILE A 90 -15.18 5.55 -3.36
N PHE A 91 -14.32 6.26 -2.64
CA PHE A 91 -14.53 6.58 -1.23
C PHE A 91 -14.99 8.02 -0.92
N ILE A 92 -14.70 9.01 -1.79
CA ILE A 92 -15.22 10.38 -1.57
C ILE A 92 -16.75 10.41 -1.53
N PRO A 93 -17.49 9.68 -2.41
CA PRO A 93 -18.94 9.62 -2.32
C PRO A 93 -19.48 9.01 -1.01
N LYS A 94 -18.66 8.23 -0.30
CA LYS A 94 -18.98 7.65 1.02
C LYS A 94 -18.68 8.61 2.18
N GLY A 95 -17.99 9.71 1.88
CA GLY A 95 -17.62 10.75 2.82
C GLY A 95 -16.20 10.63 3.39
N ALA A 96 -15.40 9.67 2.97
CA ALA A 96 -14.00 9.55 3.40
C ALA A 96 -13.15 10.72 2.88
N ARG A 97 -12.13 11.08 3.64
CA ARG A 97 -11.08 11.99 3.21
C ARG A 97 -10.03 11.20 2.45
N VAL A 98 -9.85 11.48 1.17
CA VAL A 98 -8.79 10.88 0.35
C VAL A 98 -7.71 11.93 0.11
N LEU A 99 -6.46 11.63 0.50
CA LEU A 99 -5.34 12.54 0.43
C LEU A 99 -4.32 12.08 -0.62
N PRO A 100 -4.06 12.87 -1.67
CA PRO A 100 -3.04 12.55 -2.66
C PRO A 100 -1.62 12.67 -2.08
N ILE A 101 -0.72 11.81 -2.52
CA ILE A 101 0.71 11.88 -2.22
C ILE A 101 1.52 12.40 -3.41
N THR A 102 0.91 12.62 -4.56
CA THR A 102 1.52 13.27 -5.73
C THR A 102 1.24 14.77 -5.73
N SER A 103 2.00 15.49 -6.51
CA SER A 103 1.87 16.93 -6.73
C SER A 103 2.18 17.27 -8.19
N ASP A 104 1.94 18.51 -8.60
CA ASP A 104 2.25 19.00 -9.96
C ASP A 104 3.75 19.21 -10.20
N ALA A 105 4.63 18.81 -9.26
CA ALA A 105 6.07 18.91 -9.43
C ALA A 105 6.54 17.98 -10.55
N ALA A 106 7.24 18.52 -11.53
CA ALA A 106 7.81 17.75 -12.64
C ALA A 106 8.98 16.84 -12.17
N ASP A 107 9.70 17.26 -11.15
CA ASP A 107 10.79 16.50 -10.54
C ASP A 107 10.24 15.54 -9.48
N TYR A 108 10.53 14.25 -9.63
CA TYR A 108 9.99 13.21 -8.73
C TYR A 108 10.53 13.32 -7.31
N LYS A 109 11.77 13.79 -7.10
CA LYS A 109 12.34 13.96 -5.77
C LYS A 109 11.67 15.11 -5.03
N LEU A 110 11.38 16.22 -5.74
CA LEU A 110 10.60 17.32 -5.19
C LEU A 110 9.16 16.88 -4.87
N ALA A 111 8.55 16.06 -5.75
CA ALA A 111 7.22 15.49 -5.50
C ALA A 111 7.22 14.62 -4.24
N GLY A 112 8.24 13.77 -4.04
CA GLY A 112 8.43 12.98 -2.82
C GLY A 112 8.59 13.83 -1.57
N GLY A 113 9.38 14.91 -1.62
CA GLY A 113 9.51 15.85 -0.52
C GLY A 113 8.20 16.55 -0.15
N ALA A 114 7.41 16.96 -1.15
CA ALA A 114 6.08 17.55 -0.94
C ALA A 114 5.11 16.54 -0.33
N ALA A 115 5.16 15.28 -0.76
CA ALA A 115 4.38 14.19 -0.16
C ALA A 115 4.74 13.99 1.30
N ASN A 116 6.02 13.92 1.61
CA ASN A 116 6.50 13.75 2.99
C ASN A 116 6.01 14.88 3.89
N ALA A 117 6.10 16.13 3.46
CA ALA A 117 5.58 17.28 4.20
C ALA A 117 4.06 17.19 4.43
N ARG A 118 3.29 16.77 3.42
CA ARG A 118 1.83 16.60 3.53
C ARG A 118 1.45 15.50 4.50
N LEU A 119 2.18 14.38 4.51
CA LEU A 119 1.93 13.27 5.41
C LEU A 119 2.33 13.60 6.85
N ALA A 120 3.23 14.55 7.09
CA ALA A 120 3.66 14.96 8.44
C ALA A 120 2.49 15.47 9.30
N ASP A 121 1.46 16.06 8.68
CA ASP A 121 0.29 16.59 9.37
C ASP A 121 -0.76 15.52 9.74
N LEU A 122 -0.57 14.26 9.33
CA LEU A 122 -1.49 13.16 9.63
C LEU A 122 -1.21 12.56 11.01
N HIS A 123 -2.27 12.03 11.63
CA HIS A 123 -2.15 11.21 12.83
C HIS A 123 -1.47 9.88 12.47
N TRP A 124 -0.18 9.84 12.67
CA TRP A 124 0.67 8.69 12.39
C TRP A 124 0.83 7.81 13.64
N PRO A 125 1.01 6.50 13.55
CA PRO A 125 1.09 5.68 12.35
C PRO A 125 -0.28 5.32 11.73
N PRO A 126 -0.30 4.80 10.48
CA PRO A 126 -1.51 4.25 9.87
C PRO A 126 -2.07 3.08 10.69
N ASP A 127 -3.39 2.98 10.76
CA ASP A 127 -4.09 1.87 11.39
C ASP A 127 -3.97 0.60 10.55
N LEU A 128 -3.94 0.78 9.23
CA LEU A 128 -3.73 -0.28 8.26
C LEU A 128 -2.84 0.20 7.11
N VAL A 129 -1.87 -0.63 6.73
CA VAL A 129 -1.24 -0.59 5.41
C VAL A 129 -1.58 -1.87 4.65
N TRP A 130 -2.20 -1.71 3.49
CA TRP A 130 -2.47 -2.82 2.59
C TRP A 130 -1.48 -2.78 1.43
N LEU A 131 -0.72 -3.84 1.25
CA LEU A 131 0.29 -4.00 0.21
C LEU A 131 -0.20 -4.93 -0.90
N GLY A 132 0.26 -4.67 -2.13
CA GLY A 132 0.27 -5.61 -3.23
C GLY A 132 1.71 -5.95 -3.60
N MET A 133 1.89 -6.86 -4.55
CA MET A 133 3.21 -7.24 -5.06
C MET A 133 3.17 -7.45 -6.57
N GLY A 134 4.20 -6.98 -7.28
CA GLY A 134 4.46 -7.31 -8.67
C GLY A 134 5.24 -8.62 -8.83
N THR A 135 5.30 -9.17 -10.04
CA THR A 135 6.08 -10.38 -10.36
C THR A 135 7.59 -10.16 -10.30
N ASP A 136 8.06 -8.92 -10.25
CA ASP A 136 9.44 -8.54 -9.98
C ASP A 136 9.74 -8.38 -8.47
N GLY A 137 8.75 -8.66 -7.61
CA GLY A 137 8.84 -8.55 -6.16
C GLY A 137 8.77 -7.12 -5.63
N HIS A 138 8.42 -6.11 -6.46
CA HIS A 138 8.16 -4.76 -5.94
C HIS A 138 6.89 -4.74 -5.09
N THR A 139 6.85 -3.86 -4.12
CA THR A 139 5.65 -3.53 -3.34
C THR A 139 5.54 -2.02 -3.19
N ALA A 140 4.30 -1.48 -3.12
CA ALA A 140 4.06 -0.06 -3.35
C ALA A 140 4.77 0.37 -4.65
N SER A 141 5.65 1.40 -4.63
CA SER A 141 6.56 1.68 -5.74
C SER A 141 8.03 1.55 -5.34
N ILE A 142 8.34 0.57 -4.46
CA ILE A 142 9.70 0.20 -4.10
C ILE A 142 10.15 -0.89 -5.08
N PHE A 143 10.77 -0.48 -6.19
CA PHE A 143 11.25 -1.34 -7.26
C PHE A 143 12.72 -1.71 -7.09
N PRO A 144 13.16 -2.88 -7.60
CA PRO A 144 14.58 -3.09 -7.82
C PRO A 144 15.14 -1.96 -8.70
N GLY A 145 16.25 -1.34 -8.31
CA GLY A 145 16.84 -0.28 -9.10
C GLY A 145 17.50 0.84 -8.27
N PRO A 146 17.84 1.97 -8.91
CA PRO A 146 18.68 3.02 -8.32
C PRO A 146 18.10 3.66 -7.05
N ASP A 147 16.77 3.82 -6.99
CA ASP A 147 16.10 4.49 -5.86
C ASP A 147 15.61 3.50 -4.78
N MET A 148 15.85 2.18 -4.94
CA MET A 148 15.40 1.15 -3.99
C MET A 148 15.90 1.43 -2.57
N GLU A 149 17.19 1.68 -2.40
CA GLU A 149 17.77 1.94 -1.09
C GLU A 149 17.21 3.21 -0.45
N THR A 150 16.96 4.25 -1.25
CA THR A 150 16.32 5.49 -0.76
C THR A 150 14.92 5.20 -0.20
N ALA A 151 14.15 4.36 -0.88
CA ALA A 151 12.79 4.00 -0.44
C ALA A 151 12.79 3.00 0.73
N LEU A 152 13.80 2.13 0.82
CA LEU A 152 13.96 1.17 1.90
C LEU A 152 14.54 1.81 3.17
N GLU A 153 15.56 2.66 3.03
CA GLU A 153 16.36 3.20 4.14
C GLU A 153 15.96 4.63 4.54
N GLY A 154 14.86 5.15 4.03
CA GLY A 154 14.32 6.45 4.42
C GLY A 154 14.34 6.62 5.94
N GLY A 155 14.87 7.75 6.44
CA GLY A 155 14.96 8.03 7.88
C GLY A 155 13.61 7.88 8.58
N LYS A 156 13.61 7.71 9.90
CA LYS A 156 12.38 7.46 10.71
C LYS A 156 11.26 8.48 10.48
N ASP A 157 11.60 9.72 10.10
CA ASP A 157 10.65 10.79 9.86
C ASP A 157 10.32 10.97 8.37
N VAL A 158 10.89 10.14 7.48
CA VAL A 158 10.63 10.19 6.04
C VAL A 158 9.53 9.20 5.68
N ARG A 159 8.33 9.70 5.51
CA ARG A 159 7.14 8.88 5.22
C ARG A 159 6.97 8.56 3.74
N ALA A 160 7.41 9.44 2.85
CA ALA A 160 7.32 9.26 1.41
C ALA A 160 8.54 9.81 0.68
N VAL A 161 8.85 9.18 -0.45
CA VAL A 161 9.92 9.59 -1.37
C VAL A 161 9.45 9.47 -2.80
N GLY A 162 10.05 10.27 -3.68
CA GLY A 162 9.91 10.07 -5.13
C GLY A 162 10.91 9.04 -5.62
N VAL A 163 10.48 8.22 -6.57
CA VAL A 163 11.30 7.17 -7.18
C VAL A 163 11.13 7.16 -8.71
N ALA A 164 12.20 6.82 -9.41
CA ALA A 164 12.22 6.61 -10.85
C ALA A 164 12.60 5.15 -11.13
N PRO A 165 11.62 4.27 -11.38
CA PRO A 165 11.91 2.88 -11.73
C PRO A 165 12.78 2.79 -12.99
N ASP A 166 13.76 1.88 -13.00
CA ASP A 166 14.61 1.63 -14.15
C ASP A 166 14.79 0.09 -14.31
N PRO A 167 14.22 -0.52 -15.37
CA PRO A 167 13.39 0.12 -16.42
C PRO A 167 12.02 0.61 -15.90
N LEU A 168 11.45 1.60 -16.61
CA LEU A 168 10.08 2.03 -16.31
C LEU A 168 9.09 0.89 -16.59
N PRO A 169 8.14 0.61 -15.69
CA PRO A 169 7.12 -0.42 -15.90
C PRO A 169 6.26 -0.12 -17.14
N PRO A 170 6.10 -1.09 -18.06
CA PRO A 170 5.40 -0.85 -19.33
C PRO A 170 3.93 -0.46 -19.17
N GLU A 171 3.25 -0.93 -18.13
CA GLU A 171 1.86 -0.61 -17.83
C GLU A 171 1.65 0.83 -17.36
N ALA A 172 2.69 1.48 -16.86
CA ALA A 172 2.67 2.87 -16.43
C ALA A 172 4.09 3.45 -16.44
N PRO A 173 4.59 3.88 -17.62
CA PRO A 173 6.00 4.28 -17.82
C PRO A 173 6.27 5.71 -17.33
N VAL A 174 6.05 5.96 -16.05
CA VAL A 174 6.23 7.27 -15.41
C VAL A 174 6.87 7.11 -14.02
N ASN A 175 7.45 8.17 -13.50
CA ASN A 175 7.98 8.22 -12.15
C ASN A 175 6.87 8.06 -11.10
N ARG A 176 7.25 7.80 -9.85
CA ARG A 176 6.34 7.49 -8.75
C ARG A 176 6.64 8.34 -7.51
N VAL A 177 5.66 8.41 -6.64
CA VAL A 177 5.84 8.72 -5.21
C VAL A 177 5.39 7.49 -4.44
N THR A 178 6.17 7.06 -3.44
CA THR A 178 5.89 5.87 -2.64
C THR A 178 6.04 6.16 -1.15
N LEU A 179 5.25 5.49 -0.33
CA LEU A 179 5.58 5.37 1.09
C LEU A 179 6.92 4.66 1.23
N THR A 180 7.73 5.06 2.21
CA THR A 180 8.99 4.38 2.52
C THR A 180 8.73 3.07 3.27
N ALA A 181 9.66 2.12 3.20
CA ALA A 181 9.58 0.90 4.00
C ALA A 181 9.55 1.21 5.51
N SER A 182 10.26 2.24 5.95
CA SER A 182 10.22 2.71 7.33
C SER A 182 8.83 3.20 7.73
N ALA A 183 8.15 3.93 6.86
CA ALA A 183 6.78 4.42 7.10
C ALA A 183 5.77 3.26 7.12
N ILE A 184 5.87 2.33 6.17
CA ILE A 184 5.07 1.10 6.10
C ILE A 184 5.27 0.27 7.38
N GLY A 185 6.51 0.11 7.83
CA GLY A 185 6.86 -0.66 9.02
C GLY A 185 6.31 -0.12 10.33
N THR A 186 5.85 1.14 10.37
CA THR A 186 5.20 1.71 11.57
C THR A 186 3.71 1.38 11.69
N ALA A 187 3.08 0.82 10.67
CA ALA A 187 1.65 0.53 10.66
C ALA A 187 1.21 -0.31 11.86
N ARG A 188 -0.02 -0.11 12.32
CA ARG A 188 -0.59 -0.90 13.42
C ARG A 188 -1.05 -2.29 12.96
N THR A 189 -1.39 -2.39 11.68
CA THR A 189 -1.76 -3.64 11.01
C THR A 189 -1.25 -3.58 9.57
N ALA A 190 -0.78 -4.70 9.07
CA ALA A 190 -0.33 -4.83 7.68
C ALA A 190 -0.96 -6.06 7.04
N ILE A 191 -1.49 -5.88 5.83
CA ILE A 191 -1.97 -6.99 5.00
C ILE A 191 -1.31 -6.94 3.63
N LEU A 192 -1.21 -8.10 2.99
CA LEU A 192 -0.71 -8.24 1.64
C LEU A 192 -1.65 -9.16 0.85
N VAL A 193 -2.04 -8.76 -0.35
CA VAL A 193 -2.94 -9.54 -1.22
C VAL A 193 -2.25 -9.84 -2.53
N ILE A 194 -2.17 -11.12 -2.88
CA ILE A 194 -1.58 -11.61 -4.12
C ILE A 194 -2.51 -12.61 -4.81
N ASN A 195 -2.30 -12.78 -6.12
CA ASN A 195 -3.00 -13.77 -6.94
C ASN A 195 -1.97 -14.56 -7.73
N GLY A 196 -2.12 -15.88 -7.74
CA GLY A 196 -1.40 -16.80 -8.59
C GLY A 196 -0.11 -17.36 -7.99
N ALA A 197 0.20 -18.61 -8.40
CA ALA A 197 1.31 -19.40 -7.89
C ALA A 197 2.67 -18.72 -8.09
N GLU A 198 2.90 -18.03 -9.21
CA GLU A 198 4.16 -17.33 -9.48
C GLU A 198 4.46 -16.27 -8.40
N LYS A 199 3.46 -15.46 -8.01
CA LYS A 199 3.64 -14.44 -6.97
C LYS A 199 3.84 -15.08 -5.60
N ARG A 200 3.16 -16.20 -5.33
CA ARG A 200 3.35 -16.96 -4.11
C ARG A 200 4.80 -17.44 -3.96
N GLU A 201 5.36 -18.08 -4.98
CA GLU A 201 6.75 -18.54 -4.97
C GLU A 201 7.75 -17.40 -4.74
N ILE A 202 7.56 -16.26 -5.41
CA ILE A 202 8.39 -15.07 -5.24
C ILE A 202 8.28 -14.55 -3.81
N LEU A 203 7.08 -14.47 -3.25
CA LEU A 203 6.85 -13.95 -1.90
C LEU A 203 7.43 -14.87 -0.84
N GLU A 204 7.25 -16.18 -0.95
CA GLU A 204 7.85 -17.17 -0.05
C GLU A 204 9.38 -17.06 -0.04
N ALA A 205 10.00 -16.98 -1.23
CA ALA A 205 11.45 -16.77 -1.35
C ALA A 205 11.89 -15.43 -0.76
N ALA A 206 11.09 -14.37 -0.94
CA ALA A 206 11.39 -13.05 -0.38
C ALA A 206 11.33 -13.04 1.15
N ILE A 207 10.36 -13.71 1.73
CA ILE A 207 10.19 -13.87 3.19
C ILE A 207 11.36 -14.66 3.78
N GLU A 208 11.74 -15.79 3.16
CA GLU A 208 12.88 -16.61 3.63
C GLU A 208 14.20 -15.81 3.66
N GLN A 209 14.41 -14.94 2.66
CA GLN A 209 15.62 -14.12 2.55
C GLN A 209 15.60 -12.90 3.50
N GLY A 210 14.40 -12.43 3.89
CA GLY A 210 14.20 -11.31 4.82
C GLY A 210 14.92 -10.03 4.39
N SER A 211 15.67 -9.41 5.29
CA SER A 211 16.42 -8.16 5.04
C SER A 211 17.47 -8.26 3.92
N LYS A 212 17.85 -9.46 3.51
CA LYS A 212 18.81 -9.71 2.43
C LYS A 212 18.15 -10.05 1.11
N SER A 213 16.81 -10.02 1.07
CA SER A 213 16.08 -10.37 -0.15
C SER A 213 16.47 -9.48 -1.32
N ALA A 214 16.63 -10.12 -2.48
CA ALA A 214 16.74 -9.41 -3.75
C ALA A 214 15.42 -8.75 -4.15
N TYR A 215 14.30 -9.29 -3.63
CA TYR A 215 12.96 -8.76 -3.85
C TYR A 215 12.64 -7.67 -2.81
N PRO A 216 12.27 -6.45 -3.25
CA PRO A 216 11.96 -5.36 -2.33
C PRO A 216 10.92 -5.72 -1.27
N VAL A 217 9.88 -6.52 -1.63
CA VAL A 217 8.83 -6.94 -0.70
C VAL A 217 9.39 -7.64 0.54
N GLY A 218 10.38 -8.52 0.41
CA GLY A 218 10.99 -9.21 1.54
C GLY A 218 11.67 -8.24 2.51
N ARG A 219 12.38 -7.24 1.97
CA ARG A 219 13.02 -6.20 2.76
C ARG A 219 12.04 -5.23 3.42
N VAL A 220 10.88 -4.99 2.78
CA VAL A 220 9.79 -4.20 3.37
C VAL A 220 9.13 -4.98 4.51
N LEU A 221 8.79 -6.25 4.29
CA LEU A 221 8.19 -7.11 5.33
C LEU A 221 9.12 -7.27 6.53
N ASP A 222 10.45 -7.32 6.34
CA ASP A 222 11.43 -7.37 7.44
C ASP A 222 11.39 -6.13 8.36
N LYS A 223 10.91 -4.98 7.86
CA LYS A 223 10.76 -3.76 8.66
C LYS A 223 9.42 -3.66 9.40
N ILE A 224 8.45 -4.51 9.07
CA ILE A 224 7.15 -4.52 9.74
C ILE A 224 7.29 -5.23 11.09
N ALA A 225 6.90 -4.55 12.17
CA ALA A 225 7.03 -5.06 13.53
C ALA A 225 5.75 -5.71 14.08
N VAL A 226 4.69 -5.75 13.29
CA VAL A 226 3.39 -6.36 13.63
C VAL A 226 3.17 -7.61 12.78
N PRO A 227 2.25 -8.53 13.18
CA PRO A 227 1.83 -9.63 12.32
C PRO A 227 1.37 -9.14 10.95
N VAL A 228 1.64 -9.94 9.91
CA VAL A 228 1.21 -9.66 8.53
C VAL A 228 0.32 -10.78 8.03
N ASP A 229 -0.90 -10.46 7.67
CA ASP A 229 -1.83 -11.38 7.01
C ASP A 229 -1.62 -11.31 5.49
N ILE A 230 -1.35 -12.47 4.89
CA ILE A 230 -1.19 -12.64 3.45
C ILE A 230 -2.40 -13.40 2.90
N TYR A 231 -3.17 -12.73 2.04
CA TYR A 231 -4.30 -13.31 1.34
C TYR A 231 -3.86 -13.73 -0.05
N CYS A 232 -3.95 -15.01 -0.35
CA CYS A 232 -3.52 -15.58 -1.63
C CYS A 232 -4.71 -16.22 -2.34
N LEU A 233 -4.96 -15.79 -3.58
CA LEU A 233 -5.87 -16.51 -4.48
C LEU A 233 -5.04 -17.52 -5.27
N ASP A 234 -5.36 -18.78 -5.12
CA ASP A 234 -4.80 -19.83 -5.96
C ASP A 234 -5.45 -19.78 -7.37
N ASP A 235 -4.66 -19.99 -8.42
CA ASP A 235 -5.13 -19.99 -9.83
C ASP A 235 -5.84 -21.30 -10.19
#